data_745224f0e877507725845e601189e8cf
#
_entry.id   745224f0e877507725845e601189e8cf
#
_cell.length_a   1.000
_cell.length_b   1.000
_cell.length_c   1.000
_cell.angle_alpha   90.00
_cell.angle_beta   90.00
_cell.angle_gamma   90.00
#
_symmetry.space_group_name_H-M   'P 1'
#
loop_
_entity.id
_entity.type
_entity.pdbx_description
1 polymer ?
#
loop_
_entity_poly.entity_id
_entity_poly.type
_entity_poly.pdbx_seq_one_letter_code
_entity_poly.pdbx_strand_id
1 'polypeptide(L)'
;MELNCPTHFPSIDRLREERYLRLKRERDEYIFDKFTTYEDRITERHRHVALYKDVRQQIFGSDDSGVDYLYFDTKDYDLHHTVWSLLYADLVREGYKVRHSPTALHISWE
;
A
#
# COMPACT_ATOMS: atom_id res chain seq x y z
N MET A 1 -3.04 -8.75 -44.69
CA MET A 1 -3.69 -8.30 -43.48
C MET A 1 -2.70 -8.33 -42.32
N GLU A 2 -2.51 -7.22 -41.72
CA GLU A 2 -1.63 -7.22 -40.56
C GLU A 2 -2.35 -7.84 -39.37
N LEU A 3 -1.65 -8.73 -38.72
CA LEU A 3 -2.07 -9.22 -37.42
C LEU A 3 -1.87 -8.11 -36.41
N ASN A 4 -2.93 -7.68 -35.77
CA ASN A 4 -2.84 -6.70 -34.70
C ASN A 4 -2.22 -7.31 -33.44
N CYS A 5 -1.06 -7.92 -33.61
CA CYS A 5 -0.28 -8.38 -32.48
C CYS A 5 0.41 -7.17 -31.86
N PRO A 6 0.27 -6.98 -30.55
CA PRO A 6 1.03 -5.91 -29.91
C PRO A 6 2.54 -6.17 -30.10
N THR A 7 3.21 -5.25 -30.77
CA THR A 7 4.64 -5.31 -30.97
C THR A 7 5.39 -4.75 -29.76
N HIS A 8 4.67 -4.12 -28.86
CA HIS A 8 5.24 -3.51 -27.67
C HIS A 8 4.61 -4.10 -26.42
N PHE A 9 5.46 -4.48 -25.49
CA PHE A 9 5.01 -4.90 -24.17
C PHE A 9 4.90 -3.66 -23.28
N PRO A 10 3.94 -3.65 -22.33
CA PRO A 10 3.85 -2.55 -21.39
C PRO A 10 5.10 -2.47 -20.52
N SER A 11 5.52 -1.26 -20.19
CA SER A 11 6.63 -1.08 -19.27
C SER A 11 6.25 -1.56 -17.86
N ILE A 12 7.26 -1.91 -17.06
CA ILE A 12 7.05 -2.30 -15.67
C ILE A 12 6.38 -1.17 -14.89
N ASP A 13 6.80 0.07 -15.13
CA ASP A 13 6.21 1.24 -14.48
C ASP A 13 4.74 1.41 -14.82
N ARG A 14 4.36 1.20 -16.08
CA ARG A 14 2.96 1.26 -16.50
C ARG A 14 2.12 0.18 -15.83
N LEU A 15 2.62 -1.05 -15.76
CA LEU A 15 1.93 -2.15 -15.08
C LEU A 15 1.72 -1.85 -13.60
N ARG A 16 2.74 -1.29 -12.94
CA ARG A 16 2.66 -0.90 -11.53
C ARG A 16 1.63 0.22 -11.33
N GLU A 17 1.62 1.20 -12.22
CA GLU A 17 0.67 2.31 -12.15
C GLU A 17 -0.77 1.83 -12.34
N GLU A 18 -1.03 1.00 -13.32
CA GLU A 18 -2.37 0.43 -13.56
C GLU A 18 -2.83 -0.42 -12.37
N ARG A 19 -1.94 -1.22 -11.79
CA ARG A 19 -2.25 -1.99 -10.58
C ARG A 19 -2.59 -1.08 -9.41
N TYR A 20 -1.82 -0.03 -9.22
CA TYR A 20 -2.03 0.94 -8.15
C TYR A 20 -3.39 1.62 -8.26
N LEU A 21 -3.75 2.07 -9.46
CA LEU A 21 -5.05 2.70 -9.71
C LEU A 21 -6.22 1.74 -9.49
N ARG A 22 -6.05 0.47 -9.88
CA ARG A 22 -7.05 -0.57 -9.63
C ARG A 22 -7.24 -0.82 -8.15
N LEU A 23 -6.16 -0.92 -7.39
CA LEU A 23 -6.22 -1.11 -5.93
C LEU A 23 -6.90 0.06 -5.24
N LYS A 24 -6.65 1.28 -5.70
CA LYS A 24 -7.36 2.47 -5.17
C LYS A 24 -8.85 2.39 -5.41
N ARG A 25 -9.27 1.99 -6.61
CA ARG A 25 -10.70 1.81 -6.91
C ARG A 25 -11.33 0.72 -6.06
N GLU A 26 -10.67 -0.42 -5.92
CA GLU A 26 -11.16 -1.52 -5.10
C GLU A 26 -11.33 -1.10 -3.64
N ARG A 27 -10.37 -0.33 -3.10
CA ARG A 27 -10.48 0.22 -1.75
C ARG A 27 -11.67 1.16 -1.62
N ASP A 28 -11.84 2.08 -2.57
CA ASP A 28 -12.91 3.06 -2.52
C ASP A 28 -14.28 2.39 -2.67
N GLU A 29 -14.41 1.40 -3.54
CA GLU A 29 -15.61 0.58 -3.68
C GLU A 29 -15.91 -0.19 -2.40
N TYR A 30 -14.91 -0.77 -1.77
CA TYR A 30 -15.06 -1.46 -0.49
C TYR A 30 -15.59 -0.52 0.59
N ILE A 31 -15.00 0.67 0.71
CA ILE A 31 -15.45 1.67 1.68
C ILE A 31 -16.90 2.08 1.40
N PHE A 32 -17.22 2.30 0.14
CA PHE A 32 -18.55 2.71 -0.27
C PHE A 32 -19.60 1.63 0.05
N ASP A 33 -19.30 0.37 -0.25
CA ASP A 33 -20.22 -0.75 -0.07
C ASP A 33 -20.37 -1.18 1.40
N LYS A 34 -19.25 -1.21 2.14
CA LYS A 34 -19.22 -1.67 3.53
C LYS A 34 -19.75 -0.63 4.49
N PHE A 35 -19.39 0.63 4.29
CA PHE A 35 -19.76 1.71 5.21
C PHE A 35 -20.84 2.56 4.56
N THR A 36 -22.05 2.44 5.07
CA THR A 36 -23.24 3.03 4.45
C THR A 36 -23.44 4.50 4.80
N THR A 37 -22.88 4.96 5.93
CA THR A 37 -22.99 6.34 6.34
C THR A 37 -21.74 7.15 5.93
N TYR A 38 -21.92 8.44 5.71
CA TYR A 38 -20.82 9.35 5.41
C TYR A 38 -19.80 9.40 6.55
N GLU A 39 -20.27 9.42 7.79
CA GLU A 39 -19.40 9.46 8.97
C GLU A 39 -18.53 8.21 9.09
N ASP A 40 -19.11 7.04 8.85
CA ASP A 40 -18.38 5.78 8.89
C ASP A 40 -17.31 5.70 7.80
N ARG A 41 -17.63 6.21 6.61
CA ARG A 41 -16.67 6.26 5.50
C ARG A 41 -15.48 7.17 5.82
N ILE A 42 -15.75 8.32 6.43
CA ILE A 42 -14.67 9.23 6.85
C ILE A 42 -13.82 8.59 7.94
N THR A 43 -14.44 7.96 8.92
CA THR A 43 -13.72 7.27 10.00
C THR A 43 -12.78 6.21 9.44
N GLU A 44 -13.26 5.40 8.48
CA GLU A 44 -12.43 4.36 7.86
C GLU A 44 -11.25 4.98 7.08
N ARG A 45 -11.47 6.06 6.35
CA ARG A 45 -10.40 6.77 5.66
C ARG A 45 -9.35 7.34 6.62
N HIS A 46 -9.79 7.84 7.77
CA HIS A 46 -8.87 8.31 8.81
C HIS A 46 -8.00 7.17 9.36
N ARG A 47 -8.54 5.97 9.48
CA ARG A 47 -7.75 4.78 9.87
C ARG A 47 -6.66 4.47 8.86
N HIS A 48 -6.95 4.59 7.56
CA HIS A 48 -5.94 4.41 6.51
C HIS A 48 -4.83 5.45 6.60
N VAL A 49 -5.19 6.71 6.81
CA VAL A 49 -4.21 7.79 6.99
C VAL A 49 -3.37 7.57 8.24
N ALA A 50 -3.98 7.12 9.33
CA ALA A 50 -3.28 6.83 10.57
C ALA A 50 -2.24 5.72 10.39
N LEU A 51 -2.57 4.68 9.62
CA LEU A 51 -1.63 3.61 9.28
C LEU A 51 -0.41 4.17 8.54
N TYR A 52 -0.62 4.99 7.51
CA TYR A 52 0.46 5.58 6.73
C TYR A 52 1.35 6.47 7.58
N LYS A 53 0.75 7.28 8.44
CA LYS A 53 1.49 8.16 9.37
C LYS A 53 2.35 7.35 10.33
N ASP A 54 1.81 6.26 10.87
CA ASP A 54 2.52 5.41 11.82
C ASP A 54 3.73 4.73 11.15
N VAL A 55 3.54 4.15 9.98
CA VAL A 55 4.63 3.56 9.20
C VAL A 55 5.71 4.60 8.92
N ARG A 56 5.32 5.78 8.47
CA ARG A 56 6.25 6.88 8.18
C ARG A 56 7.06 7.28 9.41
N GLN A 57 6.40 7.46 10.54
CA GLN A 57 7.08 7.83 11.78
C GLN A 57 8.08 6.78 12.22
N GLN A 58 7.73 5.51 12.10
CA GLN A 58 8.62 4.41 12.47
C GLN A 58 9.81 4.29 11.51
N ILE A 59 9.62 4.56 10.22
CA ILE A 59 10.73 4.62 9.26
C ILE A 59 11.72 5.72 9.66
N PHE A 60 11.24 6.93 9.94
CA PHE A 60 12.10 8.02 10.37
C PHE A 60 12.81 7.70 11.68
N GLY A 61 12.10 7.11 12.63
CA GLY A 61 12.70 6.72 13.90
C GLY A 61 13.81 5.69 13.75
N SER A 62 13.63 4.71 12.89
CA SER A 62 14.66 3.70 12.61
C SER A 62 15.87 4.31 11.90
N ASP A 63 15.62 5.17 10.90
CA ASP A 63 16.68 5.85 10.16
C ASP A 63 17.51 6.76 11.08
N ASP A 64 16.85 7.52 11.94
CA ASP A 64 17.52 8.38 12.94
C ASP A 64 18.37 7.57 13.91
N SER A 65 17.99 6.33 14.18
CA SER A 65 18.76 5.41 15.02
C SER A 65 19.89 4.70 14.26
N GLY A 66 20.08 5.00 12.98
CA GLY A 66 21.10 4.38 12.14
C GLY A 66 20.76 2.99 11.64
N VAL A 67 19.48 2.65 11.62
CA VAL A 67 18.98 1.33 11.18
C VAL A 67 18.28 1.49 9.84
N ASP A 68 18.58 0.59 8.89
CA ASP A 68 18.07 0.63 7.51
C ASP A 68 16.85 -0.28 7.30
N TYR A 69 16.22 -0.69 8.37
CA TYR A 69 15.05 -1.57 8.29
C TYR A 69 14.08 -1.33 9.44
N LEU A 70 12.87 -1.85 9.26
CA LEU A 70 11.78 -1.74 10.22
C LEU A 70 10.92 -3.01 10.17
N TYR A 71 10.59 -3.54 11.34
CA TYR A 71 9.53 -4.55 11.47
C TYR A 71 8.28 -3.86 11.98
N PHE A 72 7.31 -3.67 11.09
CA PHE A 72 6.05 -3.02 11.43
C PHE A 72 5.02 -4.08 11.86
N ASP A 73 4.55 -3.98 13.10
CA ASP A 73 3.54 -4.91 13.62
C ASP A 73 2.17 -4.59 13.02
N THR A 74 1.55 -5.60 12.39
CA THR A 74 0.25 -5.45 11.74
C THR A 74 -0.92 -5.81 12.63
N LYS A 75 -0.68 -6.30 13.84
CA LYS A 75 -1.73 -6.81 14.74
C LYS A 75 -2.70 -5.75 15.21
N ASP A 76 -2.23 -4.51 15.37
CA ASP A 76 -3.04 -3.40 15.87
C ASP A 76 -3.95 -2.80 14.79
N TYR A 77 -3.84 -3.28 13.56
CA TYR A 77 -4.60 -2.76 12.43
C TYR A 77 -5.46 -3.86 11.80
N ASP A 78 -6.75 -3.80 12.05
CA ASP A 78 -7.73 -4.64 11.38
C ASP A 78 -8.29 -3.88 10.17
N LEU A 79 -7.58 -4.00 9.04
CA LEU A 79 -7.89 -3.29 7.81
C LEU A 79 -8.07 -4.27 6.65
N HIS A 80 -8.86 -3.86 5.67
CA HIS A 80 -9.07 -4.64 4.47
C HIS A 80 -7.77 -4.87 3.71
N HIS A 81 -7.64 -6.02 3.06
CA HIS A 81 -6.41 -6.40 2.34
C HIS A 81 -5.99 -5.38 1.28
N THR A 82 -6.94 -4.66 0.67
CA THR A 82 -6.61 -3.63 -0.33
C THR A 82 -5.79 -2.49 0.26
N VAL A 83 -5.99 -2.17 1.54
CA VAL A 83 -5.21 -1.13 2.23
C VAL A 83 -3.77 -1.56 2.38
N TRP A 84 -3.54 -2.81 2.79
CA TRP A 84 -2.19 -3.38 2.89
C TRP A 84 -1.50 -3.46 1.54
N SER A 85 -2.23 -3.87 0.51
CA SER A 85 -1.70 -3.92 -0.86
C SER A 85 -1.32 -2.54 -1.38
N LEU A 86 -2.10 -1.51 -1.06
CA LEU A 86 -1.78 -0.13 -1.41
C LEU A 86 -0.55 0.38 -0.67
N LEU A 87 -0.45 0.11 0.62
CA LEU A 87 0.73 0.47 1.41
C LEU A 87 1.98 -0.19 0.82
N TYR A 88 1.90 -1.47 0.50
CA TYR A 88 2.98 -2.21 -0.15
C TYR A 88 3.39 -1.53 -1.47
N ALA A 89 2.40 -1.23 -2.33
CA ALA A 89 2.65 -0.60 -3.63
C ALA A 89 3.28 0.78 -3.47
N ASP A 90 2.82 1.58 -2.52
CA ASP A 90 3.39 2.90 -2.25
C ASP A 90 4.84 2.82 -1.78
N LEU A 91 5.15 1.89 -0.88
CA LEU A 91 6.51 1.69 -0.40
C LEU A 91 7.45 1.23 -1.52
N VAL A 92 7.01 0.28 -2.34
CA VAL A 92 7.81 -0.20 -3.46
C VAL A 92 8.06 0.91 -4.49
N ARG A 93 7.08 1.76 -4.75
CA ARG A 93 7.23 2.91 -5.65
C ARG A 93 8.30 3.88 -5.17
N GLU A 94 8.42 4.05 -3.86
CA GLU A 94 9.44 4.93 -3.26
C GLU A 94 10.81 4.26 -3.15
N GLY A 95 10.93 2.99 -3.55
CA GLY A 95 12.19 2.28 -3.58
C GLY A 95 12.46 1.38 -2.37
N TYR A 96 11.51 1.26 -1.46
CA TYR A 96 11.65 0.35 -0.31
C TYR A 96 11.51 -1.11 -0.73
N LYS A 97 12.22 -1.98 -0.03
CA LYS A 97 12.04 -3.43 -0.12
C LYS A 97 11.08 -3.87 0.96
N VAL A 98 10.03 -4.59 0.59
CA VAL A 98 8.97 -4.99 1.54
C VAL A 98 8.75 -6.48 1.49
N ARG A 99 8.70 -7.11 2.66
CA ARG A 99 8.37 -8.53 2.82
C ARG A 99 7.24 -8.67 3.83
N HIS A 100 6.37 -9.64 3.59
CA HIS A 100 5.27 -9.95 4.47
C HIS A 100 5.60 -11.13 5.37
N SER A 101 5.24 -11.01 6.63
CA SER A 101 5.05 -12.16 7.54
C SER A 101 3.61 -12.13 8.07
N PRO A 102 3.11 -13.20 8.69
CA PRO A 102 1.73 -13.22 9.20
C PRO A 102 1.40 -12.12 10.23
N THR A 103 2.41 -11.57 10.89
CA THR A 103 2.23 -10.62 11.99
C THR A 103 2.92 -9.28 11.78
N ALA A 104 3.73 -9.16 10.72
CA ALA A 104 4.53 -7.95 10.52
C ALA A 104 4.84 -7.68 9.05
N LEU A 105 5.16 -6.43 8.75
CA LEU A 105 5.79 -6.04 7.49
C LEU A 105 7.26 -5.77 7.77
N HIS A 106 8.13 -6.39 6.98
CA HIS A 106 9.54 -6.07 6.99
C HIS A 106 9.85 -5.09 5.87
N ILE A 107 10.19 -3.86 6.24
CA ILE A 107 10.46 -2.76 5.33
C ILE A 107 11.95 -2.41 5.44
N SER A 108 12.66 -2.36 4.33
CA SER A 108 14.07 -1.98 4.33
C SER A 108 14.39 -0.99 3.23
N TRP A 109 15.42 -0.18 3.46
CA TRP A 109 15.88 0.87 2.53
C TRP A 109 17.40 0.90 2.37
N GLU A 110 18.00 -0.24 2.53
CA GLU A 110 19.43 -0.40 2.26
C GLU A 110 19.80 -0.04 0.82
#